data_11df37f2e779cbd7d93163c42837e24e
#
_entry.id   11df37f2e779cbd7d93163c42837e24e
#
_cell.length_a   1.000
_cell.length_b   1.000
_cell.length_c   1.000
_cell.angle_alpha   90.00
_cell.angle_beta   90.00
_cell.angle_gamma   90.00
#
_symmetry.space_group_name_H-M   'P 1'
#
loop_
_entity.id
_entity.type
_entity.pdbx_description
1 polymer ?
#
loop_
_entity_poly.entity_id
_entity_poly.type
_entity_poly.pdbx_seq_one_letter_code
_entity_poly.pdbx_strand_id
1 'polypeptide(L)'
;MSSEQNKRTVTDAWKAFASRDPKRIRAVFTEDAEWLAPKGNATAVALGVPDHMIGPAAIAHFLVEAFPRLFVADVEVTFSHLHCDGDSVIVEERMQATLANGRHYDNDYCFIFELREGRIARVREYMDTQKGRACVFG
;
A
#
# COMPACT_ATOMS: atom_id res chain seq x y z
N MET A 1 -18.10 13.08 -5.61
CA MET A 1 -16.86 13.86 -5.60
C MET A 1 -16.23 13.84 -6.98
N SER A 2 -15.51 14.89 -7.34
CA SER A 2 -14.87 14.97 -8.65
C SER A 2 -13.71 14.00 -8.78
N SER A 3 -13.32 13.71 -10.03
CA SER A 3 -12.13 12.90 -10.33
C SER A 3 -10.86 13.48 -9.68
N GLU A 4 -10.67 14.79 -9.76
CA GLU A 4 -9.51 15.45 -9.17
C GLU A 4 -9.50 15.36 -7.64
N GLN A 5 -10.65 15.47 -7.00
CA GLN A 5 -10.78 15.31 -5.55
C GLN A 5 -10.46 13.87 -5.13
N ASN A 6 -10.97 12.88 -5.88
CA ASN A 6 -10.72 11.47 -5.60
C ASN A 6 -9.23 11.12 -5.75
N LYS A 7 -8.59 11.62 -6.80
CA LYS A 7 -7.13 11.45 -6.98
C LYS A 7 -6.35 12.07 -5.83
N ARG A 8 -6.76 13.27 -5.39
CA ARG A 8 -6.10 13.96 -4.27
C ARG A 8 -6.28 13.19 -2.96
N THR A 9 -7.47 12.63 -2.74
CA THR A 9 -7.71 11.77 -1.57
C THR A 9 -6.70 10.63 -1.50
N VAL A 10 -6.41 10.00 -2.63
CA VAL A 10 -5.45 8.88 -2.70
C VAL A 10 -4.01 9.37 -2.53
N THR A 11 -3.61 10.47 -3.19
CA THR A 11 -2.25 10.99 -3.02
C THR A 11 -2.00 11.47 -1.59
N ASP A 12 -2.99 12.06 -0.95
CA ASP A 12 -2.90 12.46 0.46
C ASP A 12 -2.83 11.23 1.38
N ALA A 13 -3.52 10.15 1.04
CA ALA A 13 -3.43 8.90 1.78
C ALA A 13 -2.00 8.33 1.75
N TRP A 14 -1.32 8.39 0.60
CA TRP A 14 0.08 7.94 0.50
C TRP A 14 1.00 8.77 1.39
N LYS A 15 0.74 10.06 1.53
CA LYS A 15 1.48 10.91 2.47
C LYS A 15 1.24 10.46 3.92
N ALA A 16 0.00 10.10 4.25
CA ALA A 16 -0.32 9.54 5.55
C ALA A 16 0.42 8.23 5.80
N PHE A 17 0.46 7.33 4.81
CA PHE A 17 1.19 6.07 4.91
C PHE A 17 2.68 6.32 5.17
N ALA A 18 3.28 7.25 4.43
CA ALA A 18 4.69 7.62 4.57
C ALA A 18 5.00 8.25 5.93
N SER A 19 4.03 8.89 6.57
CA SER A 19 4.22 9.51 7.89
C SER A 19 4.47 8.50 9.01
N ARG A 20 4.05 7.26 8.82
CA ARG A 20 4.08 6.20 9.83
C ARG A 20 3.34 6.58 11.13
N ASP A 21 2.43 7.53 11.03
CA ASP A 21 1.57 7.94 12.15
C ASP A 21 0.27 7.12 12.11
N PRO A 22 0.02 6.24 13.08
CA PRO A 22 -1.15 5.36 13.05
C PRO A 22 -2.48 6.12 13.06
N LYS A 23 -2.55 7.28 13.70
CA LYS A 23 -3.76 8.10 13.71
C LYS A 23 -4.06 8.68 12.35
N ARG A 24 -3.04 9.22 11.67
CA ARG A 24 -3.19 9.76 10.32
C ARG A 24 -3.58 8.66 9.33
N ILE A 25 -2.97 7.50 9.46
CA ILE A 25 -3.27 6.36 8.58
C ILE A 25 -4.72 5.90 8.78
N ARG A 26 -5.13 5.69 10.03
CA ARG A 26 -6.51 5.26 10.30
C ARG A 26 -7.55 6.26 9.79
N ALA A 27 -7.24 7.55 9.84
CA ALA A 27 -8.17 8.61 9.44
C ALA A 27 -8.51 8.61 7.96
N VAL A 28 -7.68 8.03 7.10
CA VAL A 28 -7.94 7.98 5.65
C VAL A 28 -8.81 6.81 5.22
N PHE A 29 -9.13 5.89 6.15
CA PHE A 29 -9.93 4.70 5.87
C PHE A 29 -11.32 4.78 6.50
N THR A 30 -12.29 4.09 5.87
CA THR A 30 -13.57 3.82 6.51
C THR A 30 -13.38 2.78 7.62
N GLU A 31 -14.34 2.70 8.56
CA GLU A 31 -14.23 1.76 9.67
C GLU A 31 -14.24 0.29 9.24
N ASP A 32 -14.89 -0.01 8.11
CA ASP A 32 -14.97 -1.35 7.54
C ASP A 32 -13.97 -1.58 6.40
N ALA A 33 -12.94 -0.75 6.29
CA ALA A 33 -11.98 -0.83 5.20
C ALA A 33 -11.24 -2.16 5.16
N GLU A 34 -10.91 -2.59 3.95
CA GLU A 34 -10.16 -3.80 3.69
C GLU A 34 -8.98 -3.50 2.76
N TRP A 35 -7.89 -4.24 2.95
CA TRP A 35 -6.75 -4.20 2.06
C TRP A 35 -6.43 -5.63 1.62
N LEU A 36 -6.56 -5.89 0.32
CA LEU A 36 -6.32 -7.20 -0.26
C LEU A 36 -5.04 -7.15 -1.10
N ALA A 37 -4.01 -7.84 -0.64
CA ALA A 37 -2.76 -8.01 -1.36
C ALA A 37 -2.78 -9.36 -2.10
N PRO A 38 -1.87 -9.59 -3.07
CA PRO A 38 -1.78 -10.86 -3.75
C PRO A 38 -1.56 -12.01 -2.76
N LYS A 39 -2.35 -13.05 -2.89
CA LYS A 39 -2.31 -14.19 -1.98
C LYS A 39 -0.94 -14.83 -1.99
N GLY A 40 -0.36 -14.99 -0.80
CA GLY A 40 0.96 -15.59 -0.65
C GLY A 40 2.11 -14.71 -1.15
N ASN A 41 1.91 -13.39 -1.26
CA ASN A 41 2.97 -12.50 -1.70
C ASN A 41 4.19 -12.55 -0.76
N ALA A 42 5.37 -12.26 -1.32
CA ALA A 42 6.63 -12.41 -0.59
C ALA A 42 6.72 -11.56 0.68
N THR A 43 6.18 -10.35 0.66
CA THR A 43 6.18 -9.44 1.81
C THR A 43 5.40 -10.04 2.98
N ALA A 44 4.18 -10.50 2.72
CA ALA A 44 3.33 -11.11 3.74
C ALA A 44 3.98 -12.36 4.32
N VAL A 45 4.55 -13.21 3.46
CA VAL A 45 5.24 -14.43 3.89
C VAL A 45 6.46 -14.09 4.74
N ALA A 46 7.30 -13.15 4.30
CA ALA A 46 8.51 -12.76 5.03
C ALA A 46 8.19 -12.16 6.40
N LEU A 47 7.12 -11.39 6.50
CA LEU A 47 6.72 -10.72 7.74
C LEU A 47 5.82 -11.58 8.63
N GLY A 48 5.30 -12.69 8.11
CA GLY A 48 4.36 -13.53 8.86
C GLY A 48 3.03 -12.82 9.14
N VAL A 49 2.55 -12.00 8.19
CA VAL A 49 1.32 -11.23 8.32
C VAL A 49 0.29 -11.68 7.28
N PRO A 50 -1.02 -11.41 7.52
CA PRO A 50 -2.05 -11.74 6.53
C PRO A 50 -1.88 -10.94 5.24
N ASP A 51 -2.26 -11.55 4.13
CA ASP A 51 -2.37 -10.86 2.84
C ASP A 51 -3.73 -10.16 2.65
N HIS A 52 -4.67 -10.40 3.55
CA HIS A 52 -5.95 -9.71 3.62
C HIS A 52 -6.11 -9.05 4.99
N MET A 53 -6.04 -7.73 5.00
CA MET A 53 -6.17 -6.97 6.24
C MET A 53 -7.56 -6.38 6.34
N ILE A 54 -8.19 -6.53 7.49
CA ILE A 54 -9.56 -6.08 7.75
C ILE A 54 -9.54 -5.03 8.85
N GLY A 55 -10.01 -3.83 8.52
CA GLY A 55 -10.14 -2.71 9.42
C GLY A 55 -8.93 -1.79 9.46
N PRO A 56 -9.15 -0.50 9.78
CA PRO A 56 -8.07 0.51 9.80
C PRO A 56 -6.96 0.20 10.79
N ALA A 57 -7.29 -0.41 11.92
CA ALA A 57 -6.28 -0.75 12.94
C ALA A 57 -5.28 -1.78 12.43
N ALA A 58 -5.76 -2.83 11.73
CA ALA A 58 -4.89 -3.85 11.15
C ALA A 58 -4.02 -3.27 10.04
N ILE A 59 -4.59 -2.41 9.20
CA ILE A 59 -3.87 -1.75 8.11
C ILE A 59 -2.79 -0.82 8.69
N ALA A 60 -3.12 0.00 9.68
CA ALA A 60 -2.16 0.88 10.34
C ALA A 60 -1.04 0.09 11.03
N HIS A 61 -1.37 -1.00 11.69
CA HIS A 61 -0.36 -1.86 12.32
C HIS A 61 0.63 -2.40 11.29
N PHE A 62 0.14 -2.86 10.14
CA PHE A 62 1.02 -3.32 9.06
C PHE A 62 1.95 -2.21 8.60
N LEU A 63 1.42 -1.03 8.30
CA LEU A 63 2.20 0.07 7.73
C LEU A 63 3.19 0.69 8.73
N VAL A 64 2.87 0.69 10.01
CA VAL A 64 3.70 1.31 11.06
C VAL A 64 4.68 0.32 11.68
N GLU A 65 4.21 -0.90 11.98
CA GLU A 65 5.00 -1.87 12.75
C GLU A 65 5.62 -2.97 11.88
N ALA A 66 4.88 -3.56 10.94
CA ALA A 66 5.38 -4.69 10.16
C ALA A 66 6.23 -4.28 8.97
N PHE A 67 5.73 -3.39 8.14
CA PHE A 67 6.40 -2.94 6.91
C PHE A 67 7.86 -2.50 7.15
N PRO A 68 8.16 -1.65 8.15
CA PRO A 68 9.55 -1.21 8.38
C PRO A 68 10.51 -2.31 8.82
N ARG A 69 10.01 -3.46 9.24
CA ARG A 69 10.89 -4.60 9.58
C ARG A 69 11.50 -5.27 8.36
N LEU A 70 10.85 -5.15 7.21
CA LEU A 70 11.35 -5.70 5.95
C LEU A 70 11.97 -4.62 5.07
N PHE A 71 11.27 -3.49 4.89
CA PHE A 71 11.73 -2.34 4.11
C PHE A 71 12.32 -1.34 5.10
N VAL A 72 13.61 -1.50 5.39
CA VAL A 72 14.24 -0.86 6.56
C VAL A 72 14.75 0.55 6.30
N ALA A 73 14.99 0.91 5.03
CA ALA A 73 15.54 2.22 4.69
C ALA A 73 15.26 2.57 3.23
N ASP A 74 15.40 3.85 2.90
CA ASP A 74 15.41 4.37 1.53
C ASP A 74 14.13 4.05 0.75
N VAL A 75 12.99 4.01 1.43
CA VAL A 75 11.70 3.74 0.77
C VAL A 75 11.35 4.91 -0.13
N GLU A 76 11.20 4.61 -1.43
CA GLU A 76 10.87 5.60 -2.45
C GLU A 76 9.74 5.05 -3.32
N VAL A 77 8.66 5.82 -3.40
CA VAL A 77 7.49 5.48 -4.22
C VAL A 77 7.37 6.52 -5.33
N THR A 78 7.33 6.04 -6.56
CA THR A 78 7.15 6.89 -7.74
C THR A 78 5.85 6.51 -8.43
N PHE A 79 4.92 7.46 -8.55
CA PHE A 79 3.68 7.26 -9.30
C PHE A 79 3.93 7.47 -10.78
N SER A 80 3.61 6.48 -11.61
CA SER A 80 3.70 6.59 -13.06
C SER A 80 2.37 7.00 -13.67
N HIS A 81 1.26 6.48 -13.17
CA HIS A 81 -0.08 6.78 -13.68
C HIS A 81 -1.10 6.81 -12.54
N LEU A 82 -2.06 7.72 -12.69
CA LEU A 82 -3.16 7.86 -11.75
C LEU A 82 -4.45 8.08 -12.56
N HIS A 83 -5.36 7.11 -12.49
CA HIS A 83 -6.63 7.14 -13.20
C HIS A 83 -7.79 7.11 -12.22
N CYS A 84 -8.91 7.73 -12.60
CA CYS A 84 -10.12 7.72 -11.79
C CYS A 84 -11.30 7.32 -12.65
N ASP A 85 -12.08 6.37 -12.16
CA ASP A 85 -13.35 5.95 -12.77
C ASP A 85 -14.40 5.89 -11.66
N GLY A 86 -15.28 6.89 -11.61
CA GLY A 86 -16.26 6.99 -10.52
C GLY A 86 -15.57 7.10 -9.16
N ASP A 87 -15.90 6.19 -8.27
CA ASP A 87 -15.32 6.13 -6.93
C ASP A 87 -14.06 5.26 -6.84
N SER A 88 -13.55 4.78 -7.98
CA SER A 88 -12.35 3.98 -8.06
C SER A 88 -11.18 4.82 -8.57
N VAL A 89 -10.04 4.76 -7.87
CA VAL A 89 -8.80 5.39 -8.29
C VAL A 89 -7.77 4.28 -8.51
N ILE A 90 -7.19 4.25 -9.71
CA ILE A 90 -6.21 3.25 -10.11
C ILE A 90 -4.84 3.93 -10.11
N VAL A 91 -3.89 3.36 -9.37
CA VAL A 91 -2.54 3.89 -9.21
C VAL A 91 -1.53 2.87 -9.72
N GLU A 92 -0.71 3.29 -10.69
CA GLU A 92 0.46 2.52 -11.06
C GLU A 92 1.68 3.17 -10.43
N GLU A 93 2.48 2.37 -9.74
CA GLU A 93 3.65 2.88 -9.04
C GLU A 93 4.82 1.91 -9.05
N ARG A 94 6.00 2.47 -8.78
CA ARG A 94 7.23 1.74 -8.54
C ARG A 94 7.66 2.01 -7.12
N MET A 95 8.02 0.98 -6.39
CA MET A 95 8.60 1.13 -5.05
C MET A 95 10.01 0.59 -5.02
N GLN A 96 10.93 1.38 -4.49
CA GLN A 96 12.30 0.99 -4.22
C GLN A 96 12.56 1.11 -2.72
N ALA A 97 13.41 0.26 -2.20
CA ALA A 97 13.76 0.30 -0.78
C ALA A 97 15.02 -0.54 -0.53
N THR A 98 15.58 -0.41 0.66
CA THR A 98 16.61 -1.30 1.18
C THR A 98 15.93 -2.32 2.09
N LEU A 99 16.14 -3.61 1.82
CA LEU A 99 15.60 -4.70 2.61
C LEU A 99 16.44 -4.97 3.87
N ALA A 100 15.84 -5.64 4.84
CA ALA A 100 16.50 -6.00 6.10
C ALA A 100 17.79 -6.81 5.90
N ASN A 101 17.89 -7.59 4.81
CA ASN A 101 19.10 -8.34 4.48
C ASN A 101 20.14 -7.51 3.71
N GLY A 102 19.91 -6.21 3.54
CA GLY A 102 20.81 -5.30 2.83
C GLY A 102 20.63 -5.25 1.32
N ARG A 103 19.77 -6.08 0.77
CA ARG A 103 19.53 -6.12 -0.69
C ARG A 103 18.60 -4.98 -1.11
N HIS A 104 18.69 -4.61 -2.37
CA HIS A 104 17.81 -3.60 -2.96
C HIS A 104 16.48 -4.23 -3.39
N TYR A 105 15.39 -3.58 -3.01
CA TYR A 105 14.04 -3.93 -3.48
C TYR A 105 13.62 -2.94 -4.55
N ASP A 106 13.07 -3.46 -5.64
CA ASP A 106 12.56 -2.66 -6.75
C ASP A 106 11.43 -3.43 -7.40
N ASN A 107 10.21 -2.92 -7.31
CA ASN A 107 9.05 -3.63 -7.82
C ASN A 107 7.98 -2.66 -8.33
N ASP A 108 7.17 -3.16 -9.24
CA ASP A 108 6.06 -2.43 -9.84
C ASP A 108 4.74 -2.89 -9.25
N TYR A 109 3.85 -1.91 -8.99
CA TYR A 109 2.57 -2.13 -8.35
C TYR A 109 1.43 -1.48 -9.12
N CYS A 110 0.26 -2.07 -9.02
CA CYS A 110 -0.99 -1.44 -9.39
C CYS A 110 -1.94 -1.56 -8.20
N PHE A 111 -2.43 -0.42 -7.73
CA PHE A 111 -3.42 -0.38 -6.65
C PHE A 111 -4.75 0.13 -7.19
N ILE A 112 -5.84 -0.49 -6.75
CA ILE A 112 -7.19 0.00 -7.02
C ILE A 112 -7.80 0.39 -5.68
N PHE A 113 -8.07 1.70 -5.51
CA PHE A 113 -8.68 2.25 -4.31
C PHE A 113 -10.15 2.50 -4.57
N GLU A 114 -11.02 1.90 -3.76
CA GLU A 114 -12.44 2.20 -3.78
C GLU A 114 -12.73 3.19 -2.66
N LEU A 115 -13.31 4.34 -3.02
CA LEU A 115 -13.57 5.43 -2.09
C LEU A 115 -15.05 5.47 -1.70
N ARG A 116 -15.32 5.92 -0.48
CA ARG A 116 -16.64 6.16 0.03
C ARG A 116 -16.60 7.38 0.94
N GLU A 117 -17.33 8.43 0.54
CA GLU A 117 -17.41 9.69 1.30
C GLU A 117 -16.04 10.28 1.64
N GLY A 118 -15.13 10.29 0.65
CA GLY A 118 -13.81 10.88 0.82
C GLY A 118 -12.81 10.04 1.60
N ARG A 119 -13.12 8.76 1.86
CA ARG A 119 -12.23 7.82 2.54
C ARG A 119 -12.09 6.54 1.75
N ILE A 120 -11.02 5.83 2.02
CA ILE A 120 -10.73 4.55 1.36
C ILE A 120 -11.54 3.45 2.05
N ALA A 121 -12.42 2.77 1.26
CA ALA A 121 -13.21 1.65 1.75
C ALA A 121 -12.56 0.30 1.41
N ARG A 122 -11.79 0.25 0.32
CA ARG A 122 -11.11 -0.98 -0.09
C ARG A 122 -9.87 -0.64 -0.89
N VAL A 123 -8.81 -1.41 -0.66
CA VAL A 123 -7.60 -1.39 -1.47
C VAL A 123 -7.40 -2.78 -2.06
N ARG A 124 -7.27 -2.86 -3.38
CA ARG A 124 -6.81 -4.09 -4.04
C ARG A 124 -5.42 -3.82 -4.57
N GLU A 125 -4.46 -4.56 -4.08
CA GLU A 125 -3.06 -4.43 -4.43
C GLU A 125 -2.67 -5.53 -5.41
N TYR A 126 -2.00 -5.15 -6.48
CA TYR A 126 -1.39 -6.06 -7.44
C TYR A 126 0.07 -5.67 -7.61
N MET A 127 0.92 -6.65 -7.79
CA MET A 127 2.34 -6.42 -7.98
C MET A 127 2.91 -7.50 -8.88
N ASP A 128 4.12 -7.27 -9.38
CA ASP A 128 4.89 -8.34 -10.01
C ASP A 128 5.36 -9.29 -8.89
N THR A 129 4.63 -10.39 -8.72
CA THR A 129 4.89 -11.33 -7.62
C THR A 129 6.18 -12.12 -7.82
N GLN A 130 6.56 -12.39 -9.05
CA GLN A 130 7.82 -13.06 -9.36
C GLN A 130 9.02 -12.19 -8.96
N LYS A 131 8.98 -10.93 -9.35
CA LYS A 131 10.02 -9.95 -9.05
C LYS A 131 10.10 -9.69 -7.53
N GLY A 132 8.94 -9.56 -6.88
CA GLY A 132 8.88 -9.39 -5.44
C GLY A 132 9.51 -10.55 -4.69
N ARG A 133 9.20 -11.78 -5.10
CA ARG A 133 9.79 -12.97 -4.49
C ARG A 133 11.31 -13.04 -4.72
N ALA A 134 11.76 -12.71 -5.93
CA ALA A 134 13.19 -12.70 -6.24
C ALA A 134 13.95 -11.68 -5.40
N CYS A 135 13.39 -10.49 -5.18
CA CYS A 135 14.01 -9.48 -4.32
C CYS A 135 14.08 -9.90 -2.85
N VAL A 136 12.99 -10.46 -2.33
CA VAL A 136 12.88 -10.78 -0.89
C VAL A 136 13.60 -12.08 -0.54
N PHE A 137 13.44 -13.12 -1.35
CA PHE A 137 13.98 -14.45 -1.05
C PHE A 137 15.13 -14.87 -1.95
N GLY A 138 15.37 -14.12 -2.99
CA GLY A 138 16.51 -14.26 -3.87
C GLY A 138 16.76 -15.55 -4.49
#